data_22fe1cae74276756fb9d5b138ce4fdff
#
_entry.id   22fe1cae74276756fb9d5b138ce4fdff
#
_cell.length_a   1.000
_cell.length_b   1.000
_cell.length_c   1.000
_cell.angle_alpha   90.00
_cell.angle_beta   90.00
_cell.angle_gamma   90.00
#
_symmetry.space_group_name_H-M   'P 1'
#
loop_
_entity.id
_entity.type
_entity.pdbx_description
1 polymer ?
#
loop_
_entity_poly.entity_id
_entity_poly.type
_entity_poly.pdbx_seq_one_letter_code
_entity_poly.pdbx_strand_id
1 'polypeptide(L)'
;MIIRKYGLILKRLKEEDLELLRQKRNSDAARRTMYFRDEITPEMQQRWFETVNNKYNGYFIIHYKDKKIGMIHGKNVDFEKRSCEGGIFIWDEEYLNSVVPSLASIIMNDWTFLLGNFKIIYAKVLKENKIALAYNKLQGYEACPPQNDDKGVEWLMLTKENYLKKIDAIRKDMAQLVHDERPLELTDLDASDDLGKERELFYTNLPPDIQAIADTLIKRAKH
;
A
#
# COMPACT_ATOMS: atom_id res chain seq x y z
N MET A 1 -2.38 5.65 11.64
CA MET A 1 -2.52 4.17 11.52
C MET A 1 -1.15 3.54 11.43
N ILE A 2 -0.90 2.52 12.24
CA ILE A 2 0.31 1.70 12.20
C ILE A 2 -0.11 0.25 12.01
N ILE A 3 0.57 -0.48 11.15
CA ILE A 3 0.37 -1.93 10.91
C ILE A 3 1.69 -2.63 11.22
N ARG A 4 1.65 -3.65 12.10
CA ARG A 4 2.84 -4.43 12.50
C ARG A 4 2.63 -5.89 12.13
N LYS A 5 3.39 -6.37 11.12
CA LYS A 5 3.26 -7.74 10.63
C LYS A 5 4.55 -8.20 9.93
N TYR A 6 4.91 -9.45 10.06
CA TYR A 6 6.07 -10.06 9.38
C TYR A 6 7.41 -9.33 9.60
N GLY A 7 7.60 -8.73 10.78
CA GLY A 7 8.79 -7.93 11.08
C GLY A 7 8.82 -6.55 10.42
N LEU A 8 7.78 -6.17 9.67
CA LEU A 8 7.63 -4.82 9.10
C LEU A 8 6.70 -3.96 9.95
N ILE A 9 6.93 -2.66 9.88
CA ILE A 9 6.01 -1.65 10.41
C ILE A 9 5.62 -0.73 9.25
N LEU A 10 4.34 -0.71 8.92
CA LEU A 10 3.78 0.23 7.96
C LEU A 10 3.15 1.38 8.75
N LYS A 11 3.71 2.59 8.63
CA LYS A 11 3.18 3.80 9.28
C LYS A 11 2.52 4.68 8.24
N ARG A 12 1.30 5.15 8.52
CA ARG A 12 0.64 6.11 7.65
C ARG A 12 1.55 7.30 7.39
N LEU A 13 1.62 7.71 6.12
CA LEU A 13 2.41 8.88 5.67
C LEU A 13 1.94 10.13 6.42
N LYS A 14 2.90 10.89 6.97
CA LYS A 14 2.70 12.16 7.66
C LYS A 14 3.53 13.27 7.02
N GLU A 15 3.25 14.52 7.38
CA GLU A 15 4.01 15.68 6.87
C GLU A 15 5.51 15.57 7.10
N GLU A 16 5.92 15.03 8.24
CA GLU A 16 7.34 14.80 8.59
C GLU A 16 8.08 13.85 7.64
N ASP A 17 7.35 13.05 6.85
CA ASP A 17 7.91 12.10 5.88
C ASP A 17 8.09 12.70 4.49
N LEU A 18 7.47 13.86 4.21
CA LEU A 18 7.35 14.40 2.84
C LEU A 18 8.68 14.74 2.21
N GLU A 19 9.60 15.34 2.98
CA GLU A 19 10.90 15.70 2.44
C GLU A 19 11.75 14.46 2.10
N LEU A 20 11.72 13.44 2.96
CA LEU A 20 12.37 12.16 2.65
C LEU A 20 11.79 11.55 1.39
N LEU A 21 10.45 11.47 1.29
CA LEU A 21 9.76 10.91 0.12
C LEU A 21 10.12 11.68 -1.15
N ARG A 22 10.11 13.02 -1.10
CA ARG A 22 10.49 13.90 -2.21
C ARG A 22 11.90 13.62 -2.71
N GLN A 23 12.89 13.57 -1.79
CA GLN A 23 14.28 13.26 -2.13
C GLN A 23 14.39 11.89 -2.80
N LYS A 24 13.75 10.86 -2.25
CA LYS A 24 13.78 9.51 -2.82
C LYS A 24 13.11 9.44 -4.19
N ARG A 25 12.01 10.17 -4.40
CA ARG A 25 11.30 10.26 -5.68
C ARG A 25 12.11 11.01 -6.76
N ASN A 26 12.89 12.00 -6.37
CA ASN A 26 13.74 12.79 -7.25
C ASN A 26 15.05 12.10 -7.61
N SER A 27 15.38 10.95 -7.01
CA SER A 27 16.57 10.20 -7.41
C SER A 27 16.48 9.72 -8.86
N ASP A 28 17.59 9.66 -9.57
CA ASP A 28 17.66 9.20 -10.95
C ASP A 28 17.11 7.78 -11.13
N ALA A 29 17.38 6.90 -10.14
CA ALA A 29 16.88 5.53 -10.15
C ALA A 29 15.35 5.49 -10.08
N ALA A 30 14.73 6.29 -9.19
CA ALA A 30 13.28 6.36 -9.08
C ALA A 30 12.63 6.98 -10.33
N ARG A 31 13.16 8.10 -10.82
CA ARG A 31 12.59 8.82 -11.98
C ARG A 31 12.53 7.95 -13.23
N ARG A 32 13.52 7.06 -13.44
CA ARG A 32 13.51 6.11 -14.57
C ARG A 32 12.39 5.08 -14.52
N THR A 33 11.90 4.74 -13.33
CA THR A 33 10.90 3.68 -13.13
C THR A 33 9.50 4.19 -12.83
N MET A 34 9.34 5.52 -12.71
CA MET A 34 8.06 6.15 -12.38
C MET A 34 7.40 6.79 -13.61
N TYR A 35 6.07 6.88 -13.57
CA TYR A 35 5.30 7.55 -14.61
C TYR A 35 5.58 9.07 -14.64
N PHE A 36 5.56 9.71 -13.47
CA PHE A 36 5.94 11.13 -13.32
C PHE A 36 7.45 11.24 -13.12
N ARG A 37 8.13 11.90 -14.06
CA ARG A 37 9.60 11.97 -14.15
C ARG A 37 10.19 13.36 -13.91
N ASP A 38 9.35 14.40 -13.86
CA ASP A 38 9.81 15.75 -13.58
C ASP A 38 10.27 15.87 -12.12
N GLU A 39 11.07 16.90 -11.85
CA GLU A 39 11.51 17.19 -10.49
C GLU A 39 10.33 17.62 -9.64
N ILE A 40 10.22 17.02 -8.47
CA ILE A 40 9.19 17.35 -7.47
C ILE A 40 9.76 18.42 -6.55
N THR A 41 9.17 19.63 -6.58
CA THR A 41 9.54 20.68 -5.63
C THR A 41 8.88 20.44 -4.26
N PRO A 42 9.38 21.09 -3.17
CA PRO A 42 8.74 21.00 -1.85
C PRO A 42 7.26 21.41 -1.89
N GLU A 43 6.92 22.44 -2.64
CA GLU A 43 5.53 22.96 -2.77
C GLU A 43 4.65 21.96 -3.54
N MET A 44 5.18 21.29 -4.56
CA MET A 44 4.47 20.23 -5.29
C MET A 44 4.19 19.05 -4.36
N GLN A 45 5.18 18.65 -3.55
CA GLN A 45 5.05 17.55 -2.60
C GLN A 45 3.99 17.85 -1.53
N GLN A 46 3.99 19.07 -1.00
CA GLN A 46 3.01 19.52 -0.01
C GLN A 46 1.59 19.54 -0.59
N ARG A 47 1.39 20.16 -1.75
CA ARG A 47 0.08 20.19 -2.42
C ARG A 47 -0.43 18.79 -2.74
N TRP A 48 0.44 17.90 -3.21
CA TRP A 48 0.06 16.51 -3.44
C TRP A 48 -0.42 15.85 -2.14
N PHE A 49 0.30 16.01 -1.02
CA PHE A 49 -0.08 15.43 0.26
C PHE A 49 -1.46 15.91 0.71
N GLU A 50 -1.74 17.21 0.61
CA GLU A 50 -3.05 17.78 0.95
C GLU A 50 -4.20 17.14 0.12
N THR A 51 -3.96 16.82 -1.15
CA THR A 51 -4.97 16.16 -2.00
C THR A 51 -5.20 14.70 -1.66
N VAL A 52 -4.18 13.99 -1.15
CA VAL A 52 -4.25 12.54 -0.92
C VAL A 52 -4.40 12.15 0.55
N ASN A 53 -4.26 13.09 1.48
CA ASN A 53 -4.39 12.81 2.91
C ASN A 53 -5.88 12.71 3.32
N ASN A 54 -6.54 11.61 2.93
CA ASN A 54 -7.96 11.36 3.16
C ASN A 54 -8.26 9.86 3.15
N LYS A 55 -9.52 9.47 3.37
CA LYS A 55 -9.97 8.07 3.43
C LYS A 55 -9.91 7.30 2.10
N TYR A 56 -9.79 8.00 0.98
CA TYR A 56 -9.72 7.37 -0.35
C TYR A 56 -8.29 7.03 -0.75
N ASN A 57 -7.31 7.40 0.08
CA ASN A 57 -5.90 7.21 -0.23
C ASN A 57 -5.11 6.82 1.03
N GLY A 58 -4.68 5.58 1.10
CA GLY A 58 -3.85 5.04 2.18
C GLY A 58 -2.39 4.92 1.73
N TYR A 59 -1.55 5.89 2.09
CA TYR A 59 -0.10 5.84 1.87
C TYR A 59 0.60 5.48 3.16
N PHE A 60 1.54 4.53 3.12
CA PHE A 60 2.28 4.06 4.28
C PHE A 60 3.78 4.00 4.01
N ILE A 61 4.57 4.55 4.92
CA ILE A 61 6.02 4.37 4.93
C ILE A 61 6.34 2.98 5.47
N ILE A 62 7.17 2.25 4.75
CA ILE A 62 7.63 0.92 5.13
C ILE A 62 8.87 1.07 6.01
N HIS A 63 8.79 0.61 7.25
CA HIS A 63 9.92 0.51 8.16
C HIS A 63 10.34 -0.95 8.30
N TYR A 64 11.64 -1.19 8.22
CA TYR A 64 12.25 -2.50 8.45
C TYR A 64 13.61 -2.32 9.09
N LYS A 65 13.90 -3.05 10.20
CA LYS A 65 15.15 -2.92 10.97
C LYS A 65 15.52 -1.44 11.25
N ASP A 66 14.56 -0.69 11.78
CA ASP A 66 14.68 0.74 12.12
C ASP A 66 14.98 1.72 10.96
N LYS A 67 14.97 1.25 9.71
CA LYS A 67 15.12 2.08 8.52
C LYS A 67 13.77 2.34 7.84
N LYS A 68 13.59 3.53 7.27
CA LYS A 68 12.51 3.85 6.32
C LYS A 68 12.99 3.42 4.92
N ILE A 69 12.47 2.31 4.40
CA ILE A 69 12.99 1.65 3.19
C ILE A 69 12.14 1.85 1.95
N GLY A 70 10.90 2.29 2.10
CA GLY A 70 9.96 2.38 0.99
C GLY A 70 8.63 2.99 1.38
N MET A 71 7.73 3.05 0.40
CA MET A 71 6.34 3.44 0.56
C MET A 71 5.44 2.45 -0.17
N ILE A 72 4.32 2.09 0.45
CA ILE A 72 3.26 1.29 -0.17
C ILE A 72 1.93 2.04 -0.07
N HIS A 73 1.04 1.85 -1.02
CA HIS A 73 -0.24 2.55 -1.01
C HIS A 73 -1.38 1.73 -1.60
N GLY A 74 -2.59 2.03 -1.10
CA GLY A 74 -3.85 1.82 -1.79
C GLY A 74 -4.49 3.18 -1.99
N LYS A 75 -4.68 3.62 -3.21
CA LYS A 75 -5.23 4.93 -3.57
C LYS A 75 -6.45 4.79 -4.48
N ASN A 76 -7.14 5.91 -4.74
CA ASN A 76 -8.32 5.94 -5.60
C ASN A 76 -9.37 4.90 -5.16
N VAL A 77 -9.58 4.83 -3.85
CA VAL A 77 -10.50 3.86 -3.24
C VAL A 77 -11.93 4.17 -3.67
N ASP A 78 -12.55 3.22 -4.35
CA ASP A 78 -13.97 3.22 -4.68
C ASP A 78 -14.69 2.23 -3.74
N PHE A 79 -15.38 2.78 -2.76
CA PHE A 79 -16.09 1.98 -1.76
C PHE A 79 -17.35 1.28 -2.33
N GLU A 80 -17.95 1.80 -3.40
CA GLU A 80 -19.12 1.21 -4.04
C GLU A 80 -18.71 0.00 -4.88
N LYS A 81 -17.69 0.17 -5.73
CA LYS A 81 -17.12 -0.91 -6.54
C LYS A 81 -16.26 -1.86 -5.74
N ARG A 82 -15.85 -1.49 -4.52
CA ARG A 82 -14.89 -2.25 -3.72
C ARG A 82 -13.57 -2.47 -4.46
N SER A 83 -13.03 -1.40 -5.00
CA SER A 83 -11.77 -1.43 -5.74
C SER A 83 -10.85 -0.30 -5.31
N CYS A 84 -9.55 -0.49 -5.54
CA CYS A 84 -8.54 0.54 -5.35
C CYS A 84 -7.37 0.32 -6.32
N GLU A 85 -6.45 1.28 -6.38
CA GLU A 85 -5.20 1.16 -7.10
C GLU A 85 -4.06 0.95 -6.10
N GLY A 86 -3.34 -0.17 -6.21
CA GLY A 86 -2.20 -0.52 -5.36
C GLY A 86 -0.87 -0.16 -6.00
N GLY A 87 0.14 0.11 -5.19
CA GLY A 87 1.50 0.31 -5.66
C GLY A 87 2.52 0.34 -4.52
N ILE A 88 3.75 -0.02 -4.86
CA ILE A 88 4.89 -0.05 -3.94
C ILE A 88 6.09 0.64 -4.57
N PHE A 89 6.83 1.37 -3.75
CA PHE A 89 8.09 2.01 -4.10
C PHE A 89 9.13 1.74 -3.02
N ILE A 90 10.11 0.89 -3.30
CA ILE A 90 11.25 0.62 -2.44
C ILE A 90 12.40 1.49 -2.93
N TRP A 91 12.95 2.33 -2.07
CA TRP A 91 14.07 3.22 -2.37
C TRP A 91 15.39 2.77 -1.77
N ASP A 92 15.38 1.80 -0.85
CA ASP A 92 16.57 1.19 -0.30
C ASP A 92 16.95 -0.04 -1.13
N GLU A 93 18.05 0.08 -1.89
CA GLU A 93 18.49 -0.94 -2.85
C GLU A 93 18.83 -2.28 -2.17
N GLU A 94 19.24 -2.27 -0.90
CA GLU A 94 19.50 -3.48 -0.11
C GLU A 94 18.27 -4.40 -0.05
N TYR A 95 17.06 -3.79 -0.03
CA TYR A 95 15.82 -4.53 0.14
C TYR A 95 15.02 -4.72 -1.15
N LEU A 96 15.39 -4.04 -2.25
CA LEU A 96 14.63 -4.08 -3.50
C LEU A 96 14.46 -5.51 -4.06
N ASN A 97 15.51 -6.32 -3.97
CA ASN A 97 15.52 -7.71 -4.46
C ASN A 97 15.38 -8.75 -3.33
N SER A 98 14.92 -8.33 -2.16
CA SER A 98 14.67 -9.22 -1.02
C SER A 98 13.20 -9.65 -0.95
N VAL A 99 12.84 -10.40 0.09
CA VAL A 99 11.44 -10.78 0.37
C VAL A 99 10.60 -9.62 0.91
N VAL A 100 11.23 -8.54 1.35
CA VAL A 100 10.58 -7.43 2.05
C VAL A 100 9.47 -6.76 1.22
N PRO A 101 9.66 -6.46 -0.08
CA PRO A 101 8.57 -5.94 -0.92
C PRO A 101 7.36 -6.87 -0.98
N SER A 102 7.59 -8.19 -1.06
CA SER A 102 6.52 -9.19 -1.10
C SER A 102 5.75 -9.24 0.21
N LEU A 103 6.44 -9.21 1.36
CA LEU A 103 5.82 -9.15 2.68
C LEU A 103 4.95 -7.87 2.84
N ALA A 104 5.47 -6.71 2.43
CA ALA A 104 4.71 -5.46 2.46
C ALA A 104 3.45 -5.52 1.58
N SER A 105 3.56 -6.11 0.38
CA SER A 105 2.41 -6.29 -0.51
C SER A 105 1.38 -7.27 0.05
N ILE A 106 1.81 -8.36 0.69
CA ILE A 106 0.89 -9.30 1.37
C ILE A 106 0.12 -8.58 2.47
N ILE A 107 0.77 -7.77 3.30
CA ILE A 107 0.11 -6.99 4.36
C ILE A 107 -0.98 -6.09 3.75
N MET A 108 -0.68 -5.34 2.69
CA MET A 108 -1.65 -4.44 2.06
C MET A 108 -2.77 -5.18 1.33
N ASN A 109 -2.46 -6.32 0.72
CA ASN A 109 -3.47 -7.16 0.06
C ASN A 109 -4.41 -7.80 1.09
N ASP A 110 -3.88 -8.29 2.22
CA ASP A 110 -4.70 -8.78 3.35
C ASP A 110 -5.58 -7.67 3.91
N TRP A 111 -5.01 -6.48 4.15
CA TRP A 111 -5.80 -5.31 4.54
C TRP A 111 -6.96 -5.07 3.59
N THR A 112 -6.69 -5.08 2.29
CA THR A 112 -7.68 -4.78 1.26
C THR A 112 -8.71 -5.88 1.11
N PHE A 113 -8.30 -7.15 1.00
CA PHE A 113 -9.21 -8.25 0.68
C PHE A 113 -9.84 -8.92 1.89
N LEU A 114 -9.09 -9.09 2.98
CA LEU A 114 -9.59 -9.84 4.14
C LEU A 114 -10.30 -8.93 5.13
N LEU A 115 -9.71 -7.79 5.48
CA LEU A 115 -10.29 -6.84 6.43
C LEU A 115 -11.23 -5.86 5.73
N GLY A 116 -10.82 -5.24 4.63
CA GLY A 116 -11.61 -4.24 3.89
C GLY A 116 -12.71 -4.82 3.01
N ASN A 117 -12.71 -6.14 2.79
CA ASN A 117 -13.66 -6.84 1.92
C ASN A 117 -13.78 -6.24 0.50
N PHE A 118 -12.65 -5.80 -0.06
CA PHE A 118 -12.59 -5.33 -1.44
C PHE A 118 -12.61 -6.50 -2.42
N LYS A 119 -12.89 -6.19 -3.68
CA LYS A 119 -13.02 -7.19 -4.75
C LYS A 119 -11.82 -7.17 -5.70
N ILE A 120 -11.27 -5.98 -5.96
CA ILE A 120 -10.24 -5.78 -6.99
C ILE A 120 -9.21 -4.75 -6.50
N ILE A 121 -7.93 -5.06 -6.75
CA ILE A 121 -6.83 -4.10 -6.70
C ILE A 121 -6.32 -3.93 -8.13
N TYR A 122 -6.28 -2.71 -8.63
CA TYR A 122 -5.63 -2.36 -9.89
C TYR A 122 -4.17 -1.97 -9.65
N ALA A 123 -3.31 -2.24 -10.61
CA ALA A 123 -1.94 -1.74 -10.63
C ALA A 123 -1.62 -1.15 -12.00
N LYS A 124 -0.98 0.02 -11.99
CA LYS A 124 -0.52 0.71 -13.19
C LYS A 124 0.99 0.62 -13.28
N VAL A 125 1.51 -0.05 -14.29
CA VAL A 125 2.94 -0.34 -14.43
C VAL A 125 3.42 0.15 -15.81
N LEU A 126 4.58 0.82 -15.85
CA LEU A 126 5.21 1.17 -17.13
C LEU A 126 5.52 -0.09 -17.91
N LYS A 127 5.19 -0.13 -19.21
CA LYS A 127 5.44 -1.29 -20.11
C LYS A 127 6.91 -1.67 -20.19
N GLU A 128 7.78 -0.69 -20.01
CA GLU A 128 9.24 -0.87 -19.97
C GLU A 128 9.76 -1.43 -18.64
N ASN A 129 9.01 -1.30 -17.55
CA ASN A 129 9.39 -1.82 -16.23
C ASN A 129 9.07 -3.32 -16.11
N LYS A 130 9.89 -4.14 -16.79
CA LYS A 130 9.69 -5.59 -16.84
C LYS A 130 9.78 -6.28 -15.46
N ILE A 131 10.59 -5.71 -14.56
CA ILE A 131 10.73 -6.21 -13.19
C ILE A 131 9.40 -6.06 -12.43
N ALA A 132 8.80 -4.86 -12.46
CA ALA A 132 7.52 -4.62 -11.80
C ALA A 132 6.38 -5.44 -12.43
N LEU A 133 6.37 -5.62 -13.77
CA LEU A 133 5.39 -6.48 -14.44
C LEU A 133 5.51 -7.93 -13.98
N ALA A 134 6.73 -8.48 -13.93
CA ALA A 134 6.97 -9.85 -13.46
C ALA A 134 6.59 -10.00 -11.98
N TYR A 135 6.97 -9.03 -11.13
CA TYR A 135 6.63 -9.01 -9.72
C TYR A 135 5.10 -9.08 -9.49
N ASN A 136 4.32 -8.23 -10.18
CA ASN A 136 2.86 -8.26 -10.05
C ASN A 136 2.26 -9.59 -10.52
N LYS A 137 2.75 -10.13 -11.65
CA LYS A 137 2.29 -11.45 -12.18
C LYS A 137 2.53 -12.59 -11.18
N LEU A 138 3.67 -12.58 -10.48
CA LEU A 138 3.95 -13.57 -9.43
C LEU A 138 2.93 -13.51 -8.30
N GLN A 139 2.45 -12.31 -7.94
CA GLN A 139 1.42 -12.11 -6.92
C GLN A 139 0.00 -12.46 -7.39
N GLY A 140 -0.19 -12.77 -8.67
CA GLY A 140 -1.50 -13.15 -9.22
C GLY A 140 -2.24 -12.06 -9.97
N TYR A 141 -1.59 -10.93 -10.22
CA TYR A 141 -2.15 -9.92 -11.11
C TYR A 141 -2.20 -10.40 -12.55
N GLU A 142 -3.27 -10.06 -13.24
CA GLU A 142 -3.51 -10.35 -14.65
C GLU A 142 -3.70 -9.04 -15.42
N ALA A 143 -3.38 -9.05 -16.71
CA ALA A 143 -3.61 -7.89 -17.56
C ALA A 143 -5.11 -7.58 -17.64
N CYS A 144 -5.46 -6.30 -17.62
CA CYS A 144 -6.83 -5.84 -17.74
C CYS A 144 -6.95 -4.63 -18.68
N PRO A 145 -8.15 -4.29 -19.12
CA PRO A 145 -8.36 -3.07 -19.91
C PRO A 145 -7.89 -1.82 -19.15
N PRO A 146 -7.41 -0.80 -19.88
CA PRO A 146 -7.02 0.47 -19.27
C PRO A 146 -8.15 1.08 -18.45
N GLN A 147 -7.81 1.62 -17.28
CA GLN A 147 -8.76 2.31 -16.42
C GLN A 147 -8.80 3.82 -16.68
N ASN A 148 -7.84 4.33 -17.46
CA ASN A 148 -7.77 5.69 -17.96
C ASN A 148 -6.89 5.75 -19.23
N ASP A 149 -6.71 6.94 -19.80
CA ASP A 149 -5.98 7.17 -21.07
C ASP A 149 -4.45 7.32 -20.88
N ASP A 150 -3.87 6.85 -19.78
CA ASP A 150 -2.42 6.92 -19.54
C ASP A 150 -1.65 6.10 -20.58
N LYS A 151 -0.79 6.77 -21.32
CA LYS A 151 0.04 6.13 -22.36
C LYS A 151 1.28 5.46 -21.75
N GLY A 152 1.75 4.42 -22.43
CA GLY A 152 3.01 3.74 -22.03
C GLY A 152 2.91 2.85 -20.79
N VAL A 153 1.71 2.61 -20.27
CA VAL A 153 1.46 1.74 -19.11
C VAL A 153 0.71 0.48 -19.50
N GLU A 154 0.89 -0.55 -18.69
CA GLU A 154 0.06 -1.75 -18.67
C GLU A 154 -0.77 -1.72 -17.39
N TRP A 155 -2.08 -1.91 -17.53
CA TRP A 155 -2.99 -2.05 -16.41
C TRP A 155 -3.13 -3.52 -16.05
N LEU A 156 -2.97 -3.78 -14.77
CA LEU A 156 -3.10 -5.10 -14.17
C LEU A 156 -4.20 -5.06 -13.10
N MET A 157 -4.84 -6.18 -12.88
CA MET A 157 -5.80 -6.35 -11.79
C MET A 157 -5.51 -7.62 -10.99
N LEU A 158 -5.68 -7.53 -9.69
CA LEU A 158 -5.72 -8.65 -8.76
C LEU A 158 -7.13 -8.75 -8.20
N THR A 159 -7.83 -9.85 -8.48
CA THR A 159 -9.11 -10.14 -7.87
C THR A 159 -8.92 -10.82 -6.52
N LYS A 160 -9.89 -10.66 -5.61
CA LYS A 160 -9.90 -11.38 -4.32
C LYS A 160 -9.77 -12.90 -4.53
N GLU A 161 -10.43 -13.43 -5.54
CA GLU A 161 -10.36 -14.86 -5.86
C GLU A 161 -8.96 -15.30 -6.25
N ASN A 162 -8.30 -14.58 -7.18
CA ASN A 162 -6.94 -14.89 -7.60
C ASN A 162 -5.94 -14.74 -6.45
N TYR A 163 -6.13 -13.73 -5.60
CA TYR A 163 -5.33 -13.56 -4.39
C TYR A 163 -5.45 -14.77 -3.47
N LEU A 164 -6.67 -15.18 -3.11
CA LEU A 164 -6.92 -16.30 -2.21
C LEU A 164 -6.38 -17.63 -2.75
N LYS A 165 -6.43 -17.84 -4.06
CA LYS A 165 -5.87 -19.06 -4.69
C LYS A 165 -4.34 -19.18 -4.55
N LYS A 166 -3.63 -18.04 -4.43
CA LYS A 166 -2.15 -18.02 -4.43
C LYS A 166 -1.55 -17.76 -3.07
N ILE A 167 -2.26 -17.03 -2.20
CA ILE A 167 -1.64 -16.47 -1.00
C ILE A 167 -1.20 -17.52 0.01
N ASP A 168 -1.91 -18.64 0.13
CA ASP A 168 -1.58 -19.66 1.13
C ASP A 168 -0.24 -20.32 0.83
N ALA A 169 0.06 -20.61 -0.45
CA ALA A 169 1.36 -21.14 -0.85
C ALA A 169 2.48 -20.11 -0.61
N ILE A 170 2.24 -18.86 -1.01
CA ILE A 170 3.20 -17.75 -0.81
C ILE A 170 3.45 -17.53 0.69
N ARG A 171 2.42 -17.54 1.52
CA ARG A 171 2.54 -17.39 2.98
C ARG A 171 3.36 -18.50 3.59
N LYS A 172 3.10 -19.75 3.21
CA LYS A 172 3.83 -20.90 3.71
C LYS A 172 5.33 -20.83 3.38
N ASP A 173 5.68 -20.39 2.17
CA ASP A 173 7.06 -20.17 1.78
C ASP A 173 7.71 -19.01 2.56
N MET A 174 6.98 -17.91 2.74
CA MET A 174 7.44 -16.75 3.51
C MET A 174 7.52 -17.03 5.02
N ALA A 175 6.63 -17.84 5.55
CA ALA A 175 6.59 -18.18 6.98
C ALA A 175 7.87 -18.85 7.48
N GLN A 176 8.56 -19.61 6.63
CA GLN A 176 9.87 -20.19 6.95
C GLN A 176 10.93 -19.10 7.23
N LEU A 177 10.73 -17.90 6.66
CA LEU A 177 11.66 -16.77 6.80
C LEU A 177 11.29 -15.83 7.95
N VAL A 178 10.00 -15.67 8.22
CA VAL A 178 9.50 -14.68 9.20
C VAL A 178 8.84 -15.31 10.43
N HIS A 179 8.74 -16.65 10.48
CA HIS A 179 8.14 -17.42 11.58
C HIS A 179 6.70 -16.99 11.93
N ASP A 180 5.94 -16.52 10.96
CA ASP A 180 4.54 -16.13 11.11
C ASP A 180 3.76 -16.44 9.82
N GLU A 181 2.79 -17.36 9.91
CA GLU A 181 1.93 -17.80 8.80
C GLU A 181 0.54 -17.16 8.84
N ARG A 182 0.22 -16.45 9.94
CA ARG A 182 -1.12 -15.87 10.08
C ARG A 182 -1.37 -14.78 9.03
N PRO A 183 -2.58 -14.68 8.50
CA PRO A 183 -2.99 -13.49 7.76
C PRO A 183 -2.96 -12.24 8.66
N LEU A 184 -3.11 -11.07 8.07
CA LEU A 184 -3.29 -9.82 8.80
C LEU A 184 -4.61 -9.86 9.58
N GLU A 185 -4.55 -9.49 10.85
CA GLU A 185 -5.69 -9.41 11.75
C GLU A 185 -5.85 -7.99 12.31
N LEU A 186 -7.01 -7.68 12.88
CA LEU A 186 -7.25 -6.38 13.53
C LEU A 186 -6.27 -6.11 14.67
N THR A 187 -5.75 -7.17 15.31
CA THR A 187 -4.75 -7.08 16.39
C THR A 187 -3.40 -6.56 15.94
N ASP A 188 -3.09 -6.67 14.64
CA ASP A 188 -1.85 -6.18 14.06
C ASP A 188 -1.93 -4.66 13.71
N LEU A 189 -3.11 -4.03 13.91
CA LEU A 189 -3.37 -2.64 13.58
C LEU A 189 -3.47 -1.76 14.84
N ASP A 190 -2.95 -0.55 14.73
CA ASP A 190 -3.00 0.48 15.78
C ASP A 190 -3.42 1.82 15.15
N ALA A 191 -4.55 2.35 15.60
CA ALA A 191 -5.12 3.61 15.15
C ALA A 191 -4.88 4.77 16.12
N SER A 192 -4.10 4.58 17.19
CA SER A 192 -3.87 5.57 18.23
C SER A 192 -3.31 6.89 17.70
N ASP A 193 -2.45 6.82 16.69
CA ASP A 193 -1.86 7.99 16.03
C ASP A 193 -2.86 8.83 15.24
N ASP A 194 -4.02 8.26 14.88
CA ASP A 194 -5.02 8.88 13.99
C ASP A 194 -6.27 9.39 14.75
N LEU A 195 -6.27 9.32 16.08
CA LEU A 195 -7.45 9.68 16.89
C LEU A 195 -7.60 11.18 17.13
N GLY A 196 -6.64 11.98 16.68
CA GLY A 196 -6.67 13.44 16.76
C GLY A 196 -7.53 14.07 15.67
N LYS A 197 -6.98 15.08 15.02
CA LYS A 197 -7.65 15.84 13.93
C LYS A 197 -7.95 14.99 12.69
N GLU A 198 -7.17 13.91 12.48
CA GLU A 198 -7.33 13.04 11.31
C GLU A 198 -8.54 12.10 11.40
N ARG A 199 -9.15 11.92 12.56
CA ARG A 199 -10.29 11.01 12.73
C ARG A 199 -11.40 11.27 11.71
N GLU A 200 -11.76 12.53 11.48
CA GLU A 200 -12.80 12.89 10.50
C GLU A 200 -12.38 12.58 9.07
N LEU A 201 -11.11 12.77 8.75
CA LEU A 201 -10.59 12.50 7.41
C LEU A 201 -10.62 11.02 7.04
N PHE A 202 -10.38 10.12 8.00
CA PHE A 202 -10.15 8.71 7.72
C PHE A 202 -11.31 7.80 8.09
N TYR A 203 -12.06 8.12 9.15
CA TYR A 203 -13.04 7.19 9.73
C TYR A 203 -14.50 7.64 9.60
N THR A 204 -14.76 8.85 9.10
CA THR A 204 -16.13 9.34 8.97
C THR A 204 -16.75 8.93 7.63
N ASN A 205 -18.05 8.61 7.65
CA ASN A 205 -18.81 8.27 6.44
C ASN A 205 -18.18 7.10 5.64
N LEU A 206 -17.67 6.09 6.32
CA LEU A 206 -17.25 4.84 5.73
C LEU A 206 -18.48 3.93 5.50
N PRO A 207 -18.43 2.97 4.55
CA PRO A 207 -19.43 1.93 4.45
C PRO A 207 -19.63 1.21 5.81
N PRO A 208 -20.86 0.74 6.15
CA PRO A 208 -21.16 0.21 7.49
C PRO A 208 -20.23 -0.91 7.97
N ASP A 209 -19.84 -1.83 7.07
CA ASP A 209 -18.94 -2.93 7.39
C ASP A 209 -17.51 -2.43 7.69
N ILE A 210 -17.01 -1.44 6.94
CA ILE A 210 -15.70 -0.81 7.18
C ILE A 210 -15.77 0.11 8.41
N GLN A 211 -16.90 0.78 8.62
CA GLN A 211 -17.13 1.60 9.81
C GLN A 211 -17.04 0.74 11.09
N ALA A 212 -17.61 -0.47 11.08
CA ALA A 212 -17.52 -1.38 12.23
C ALA A 212 -16.07 -1.77 12.57
N ILE A 213 -15.21 -1.94 11.55
CA ILE A 213 -13.77 -2.17 11.74
C ILE A 213 -13.10 -0.93 12.35
N ALA A 214 -13.38 0.25 11.80
CA ALA A 214 -12.83 1.50 12.28
C ALA A 214 -13.24 1.76 13.75
N ASP A 215 -14.49 1.52 14.11
CA ASP A 215 -14.99 1.67 15.48
C ASP A 215 -14.29 0.71 16.45
N THR A 216 -14.01 -0.51 16.02
CA THR A 216 -13.25 -1.49 16.81
C THR A 216 -11.83 -1.00 17.06
N LEU A 217 -11.14 -0.50 16.04
CA LEU A 217 -9.78 0.04 16.15
C LEU A 217 -9.73 1.28 17.06
N ILE A 218 -10.69 2.20 16.90
CA ILE A 218 -10.80 3.42 17.70
C ILE A 218 -11.07 3.07 19.17
N LYS A 219 -11.96 2.09 19.45
CA LYS A 219 -12.26 1.64 20.80
C LYS A 219 -11.01 1.05 21.48
N ARG A 220 -10.25 0.23 20.78
CA ARG A 220 -9.01 -0.36 21.29
C ARG A 220 -7.93 0.68 21.57
N ALA A 221 -7.80 1.70 20.71
CA ALA A 221 -6.80 2.75 20.86
C ALA A 221 -7.05 3.71 22.04
N LYS A 222 -8.25 3.66 22.68
CA LYS A 222 -8.60 4.47 23.86
C LYS A 222 -8.34 3.78 25.19
N HIS A 223 -8.00 2.51 25.16
CA HIS A 223 -7.67 1.65 26.32
C HIS A 223 -6.22 1.19 26.25
#